data_ab55505a924a952289b8e565734b1229
#
_entry.id   ab55505a924a952289b8e565734b1229
#
_cell.length_a   1.000
_cell.length_b   1.000
_cell.length_c   1.000
_cell.angle_alpha   90.00
_cell.angle_beta   90.00
_cell.angle_gamma   90.00
#
_symmetry.space_group_name_H-M   'P 1'
#
loop_
_entity.id
_entity.type
_entity.pdbx_description
1 polymer ?
#
loop_
_entity_poly.entity_id
_entity_poly.type
_entity_poly.pdbx_seq_one_letter_code
_entity_poly.pdbx_strand_id
1 'polypeptide(L)'
;MQKKKIMISTKLIARHKEQEQLNKCLRSEQSEFVIVYGRRRIGKTFLIEQYFNKTYDFKFVGGHRLSSKVQLANFAKALKKYSKKKIAQLDSWADAFDELENYLDSLPKDRKKVVFFDEMPWIDTQRSDFVSSLEYFWNSWAASQEDIVFIATGSSTSWMVENLVENQGGLHNRITESIYLRPFTLRDTEEYLSKKHFPKDRYQTLQFYMLTGGVPYYLSLLNPRESVAQNIDRLCFDPRGKLKMEFDELYNALFSNAQSYVKVAKLLAEHRSGLTRSEISAKTRMSGSTLTGILKNLERSDFIAQRSQYGNKKKDRIYRLVDFYTLFYYRFIDGDTAQDNQWGSHNASSPSILSWMGLTFELICLEHHEQIKKGLGINGMATSVSTWRYVGNKEAETPGVQIDMIIERADRIIHLVEIKFSVQKYTITKEYEQKLRERMWLFQEIRKTNKAVVQTFVTTYGLSNPTAWSIVHSELTMNDLFQ
;
A
#
# COMPACT_ATOMS: atom_id res chain seq x y z
N MET A 1 35.31 0.33 -27.30
CA MET A 1 33.89 -0.02 -27.23
C MET A 1 33.28 0.68 -26.01
N GLN A 2 32.38 1.61 -26.23
CA GLN A 2 31.75 2.35 -25.13
C GLN A 2 30.89 1.38 -24.31
N LYS A 3 31.20 1.22 -23.02
CA LYS A 3 30.32 0.55 -22.05
C LYS A 3 28.94 1.24 -22.14
N LYS A 4 27.91 0.56 -22.63
CA LYS A 4 26.54 1.04 -22.56
C LYS A 4 26.19 1.21 -21.09
N LYS A 5 26.40 2.40 -20.57
CA LYS A 5 25.96 2.80 -19.24
C LYS A 5 24.43 2.66 -19.24
N ILE A 6 23.90 1.81 -18.39
CA ILE A 6 22.44 1.77 -18.18
C ILE A 6 22.07 3.18 -17.71
N MET A 7 21.45 3.95 -18.61
CA MET A 7 21.01 5.30 -18.30
C MET A 7 19.76 5.18 -17.42
N ILE A 8 19.90 5.51 -16.16
CA ILE A 8 18.75 5.64 -15.22
C ILE A 8 17.80 6.65 -15.82
N SER A 9 16.56 6.24 -16.05
CA SER A 9 15.55 7.08 -16.68
C SER A 9 15.16 8.24 -15.75
N THR A 10 15.24 9.47 -16.27
CA THR A 10 14.72 10.70 -15.62
C THR A 10 13.18 10.72 -15.51
N LYS A 11 12.51 9.69 -16.01
CA LYS A 11 11.03 9.61 -16.05
C LYS A 11 10.40 9.03 -14.79
N LEU A 12 11.19 8.36 -13.93
CA LEU A 12 10.69 7.88 -12.65
C LEU A 12 10.51 9.06 -11.70
N ILE A 13 9.34 9.13 -11.11
CA ILE A 13 8.98 10.12 -10.09
C ILE A 13 8.91 9.37 -8.76
N ALA A 14 9.49 9.94 -7.70
CA ALA A 14 9.61 9.27 -6.42
C ALA A 14 10.37 7.92 -6.53
N ARG A 15 10.07 6.95 -5.68
CA ARG A 15 10.67 5.60 -5.72
C ARG A 15 12.19 5.60 -5.54
N HIS A 16 12.74 6.56 -4.81
CA HIS A 16 14.20 6.70 -4.64
C HIS A 16 14.81 5.48 -3.96
N LYS A 17 14.13 4.95 -2.94
CA LYS A 17 14.58 3.76 -2.21
C LYS A 17 14.62 2.52 -3.10
N GLU A 18 13.56 2.30 -3.87
CA GLU A 18 13.45 1.16 -4.78
C GLU A 18 14.46 1.24 -5.92
N GLN A 19 14.74 2.45 -6.43
CA GLN A 19 15.78 2.68 -7.42
C GLN A 19 17.17 2.39 -6.83
N GLU A 20 17.43 2.75 -5.58
CA GLU A 20 18.70 2.45 -4.91
C GLU A 20 18.88 0.94 -4.70
N GLN A 21 17.84 0.22 -4.30
CA GLN A 21 17.85 -1.23 -4.18
C GLN A 21 18.20 -1.89 -5.54
N LEU A 22 17.55 -1.47 -6.63
CA LEU A 22 17.87 -1.97 -7.99
C LEU A 22 19.31 -1.62 -8.40
N ASN A 23 19.79 -0.41 -8.08
CA ASN A 23 21.18 -0.01 -8.34
C ASN A 23 22.17 -0.93 -7.60
N LYS A 24 21.89 -1.31 -6.35
CA LYS A 24 22.70 -2.22 -5.56
C LYS A 24 22.80 -3.59 -6.27
N CYS A 25 21.68 -4.15 -6.72
CA CYS A 25 21.65 -5.41 -7.44
C CYS A 25 22.46 -5.37 -8.75
N LEU A 26 22.42 -4.25 -9.50
CA LEU A 26 23.19 -4.11 -10.74
C LEU A 26 24.71 -3.98 -10.50
N ARG A 27 25.13 -3.54 -9.32
CA ARG A 27 26.54 -3.38 -8.94
C ARG A 27 27.10 -4.58 -8.20
N SER A 28 26.24 -5.51 -7.82
CA SER A 28 26.65 -6.74 -7.13
C SER A 28 27.58 -7.59 -7.99
N GLU A 29 28.48 -8.31 -7.37
CA GLU A 29 29.41 -9.24 -8.03
C GLU A 29 28.82 -10.66 -8.16
N GLN A 30 27.58 -10.86 -7.71
CA GLN A 30 26.86 -12.15 -7.77
C GLN A 30 25.56 -12.02 -8.56
N SER A 31 24.99 -13.15 -8.98
CA SER A 31 23.64 -13.17 -9.53
C SER A 31 22.61 -12.75 -8.50
N GLU A 32 21.62 -11.97 -8.95
CA GLU A 32 20.59 -11.40 -8.10
C GLU A 32 19.21 -11.88 -8.51
N PHE A 33 18.45 -12.41 -7.54
CA PHE A 33 17.05 -12.73 -7.71
C PHE A 33 16.20 -11.66 -7.00
N VAL A 34 15.68 -10.73 -7.78
CA VAL A 34 14.89 -9.58 -7.30
C VAL A 34 13.43 -9.86 -7.49
N ILE A 35 12.64 -9.69 -6.44
CA ILE A 35 11.18 -9.71 -6.55
C ILE A 35 10.60 -8.33 -6.26
N VAL A 36 9.64 -7.90 -7.09
CA VAL A 36 8.90 -6.64 -6.91
C VAL A 36 7.41 -6.96 -6.85
N TYR A 37 6.85 -6.82 -5.69
CA TYR A 37 5.46 -7.20 -5.44
C TYR A 37 4.69 -6.11 -4.68
N GLY A 38 3.39 -6.27 -4.60
CA GLY A 38 2.47 -5.33 -4.00
C GLY A 38 1.18 -5.26 -4.82
N ARG A 39 0.21 -4.49 -4.33
CA ARG A 39 -1.14 -4.44 -4.91
C ARG A 39 -1.16 -4.03 -6.39
N ARG A 40 -2.28 -4.26 -7.05
CA ARG A 40 -2.53 -3.78 -8.42
C ARG A 40 -2.51 -2.23 -8.48
N ARG A 41 -2.15 -1.66 -9.62
CA ARG A 41 -2.17 -0.21 -9.91
C ARG A 41 -1.03 0.63 -9.28
N ILE A 42 -0.07 0.04 -8.55
CA ILE A 42 1.03 0.78 -7.89
C ILE A 42 2.29 0.96 -8.76
N GLY A 43 2.27 0.45 -10.00
CA GLY A 43 3.33 0.72 -10.97
C GLY A 43 4.54 -0.21 -10.90
N LYS A 44 4.40 -1.49 -10.52
CA LYS A 44 5.50 -2.48 -10.51
C LYS A 44 6.19 -2.60 -11.87
N THR A 45 5.43 -2.98 -12.90
CA THR A 45 5.91 -3.06 -14.28
C THR A 45 6.50 -1.73 -14.74
N PHE A 46 5.83 -0.62 -14.43
CA PHE A 46 6.29 0.71 -14.80
C PHE A 46 7.65 1.05 -14.17
N LEU A 47 7.85 0.73 -12.88
CA LEU A 47 9.15 0.91 -12.20
C LEU A 47 10.26 0.21 -12.96
N ILE A 48 10.10 -1.09 -13.22
CA ILE A 48 11.12 -1.89 -13.90
C ILE A 48 11.34 -1.40 -15.35
N GLU A 49 10.24 -1.13 -16.09
CA GLU A 49 10.36 -0.65 -17.47
C GLU A 49 11.06 0.70 -17.58
N GLN A 50 10.74 1.63 -16.69
CA GLN A 50 11.39 2.95 -16.72
C GLN A 50 12.81 2.88 -16.20
N TYR A 51 13.08 2.11 -15.14
CA TYR A 51 14.40 1.97 -14.58
C TYR A 51 15.40 1.39 -15.59
N PHE A 52 15.04 0.32 -16.29
CA PHE A 52 15.86 -0.30 -17.32
C PHE A 52 15.70 0.30 -18.73
N ASN A 53 14.95 1.41 -18.86
CA ASN A 53 14.65 2.04 -20.14
C ASN A 53 14.12 1.03 -21.18
N LYS A 54 13.31 0.07 -20.73
CA LYS A 54 12.75 -1.05 -21.53
C LYS A 54 13.82 -1.90 -22.25
N THR A 55 15.04 -1.95 -21.72
CA THR A 55 16.15 -2.73 -22.27
C THR A 55 16.39 -3.94 -21.37
N TYR A 56 16.13 -5.12 -21.91
CA TYR A 56 16.29 -6.41 -21.23
C TYR A 56 17.03 -7.37 -22.14
N ASP A 57 17.74 -8.34 -21.56
CA ASP A 57 18.26 -9.48 -22.27
C ASP A 57 17.16 -10.51 -22.54
N PHE A 58 16.19 -10.61 -21.62
CA PHE A 58 14.97 -11.36 -21.85
C PHE A 58 13.81 -10.74 -21.05
N LYS A 59 12.63 -10.68 -21.66
CA LYS A 59 11.38 -10.31 -20.98
C LYS A 59 10.27 -11.27 -21.36
N PHE A 60 9.59 -11.80 -20.34
CA PHE A 60 8.36 -12.57 -20.48
C PHE A 60 7.24 -11.99 -19.63
N VAL A 61 6.02 -12.00 -20.13
CA VAL A 61 4.82 -11.49 -19.42
C VAL A 61 3.83 -12.62 -19.28
N GLY A 62 3.46 -12.94 -18.06
CA GLY A 62 2.42 -13.91 -17.76
C GLY A 62 1.05 -13.50 -18.33
N GLY A 63 0.36 -14.42 -18.94
CA GLY A 63 -0.99 -14.20 -19.47
C GLY A 63 -2.07 -14.57 -18.47
N HIS A 64 -2.97 -13.65 -18.17
CA HIS A 64 -4.06 -13.88 -17.23
C HIS A 64 -5.02 -14.98 -17.73
N ARG A 65 -5.27 -16.01 -16.89
CA ARG A 65 -6.18 -17.14 -17.18
C ARG A 65 -5.84 -17.94 -18.45
N LEU A 66 -4.58 -17.97 -18.85
CA LEU A 66 -4.12 -18.84 -19.94
C LEU A 66 -3.72 -20.22 -19.40
N SER A 67 -3.88 -21.26 -20.24
CA SER A 67 -3.39 -22.59 -19.90
C SER A 67 -1.85 -22.65 -19.97
N SER A 68 -1.23 -23.62 -19.27
CA SER A 68 0.22 -23.82 -19.30
C SER A 68 0.76 -23.99 -20.75
N LYS A 69 0.06 -24.74 -21.60
CA LYS A 69 0.41 -24.90 -23.01
C LYS A 69 0.46 -23.56 -23.77
N VAL A 70 -0.48 -22.65 -23.53
CA VAL A 70 -0.49 -21.32 -24.16
C VAL A 70 0.61 -20.43 -23.58
N GLN A 71 0.88 -20.52 -22.28
CA GLN A 71 1.99 -19.81 -21.63
C GLN A 71 3.34 -20.25 -22.24
N LEU A 72 3.60 -21.55 -22.37
CA LEU A 72 4.80 -22.10 -22.98
C LEU A 72 4.96 -21.67 -24.45
N ALA A 73 3.88 -21.69 -25.23
CA ALA A 73 3.91 -21.20 -26.61
C ALA A 73 4.26 -19.70 -26.69
N ASN A 74 3.75 -18.89 -25.75
CA ASN A 74 4.07 -17.46 -25.67
C ASN A 74 5.51 -17.25 -25.21
N PHE A 75 6.02 -18.06 -24.29
CA PHE A 75 7.42 -18.06 -23.86
C PHE A 75 8.36 -18.36 -25.03
N ALA A 76 8.09 -19.42 -25.79
CA ALA A 76 8.86 -19.76 -26.99
C ALA A 76 8.90 -18.61 -28.03
N LYS A 77 7.75 -17.93 -28.23
CA LYS A 77 7.69 -16.73 -29.10
C LYS A 77 8.54 -15.58 -28.55
N ALA A 78 8.52 -15.34 -27.24
CA ALA A 78 9.34 -14.34 -26.61
C ALA A 78 10.83 -14.67 -26.77
N LEU A 79 11.24 -15.91 -26.45
CA LEU A 79 12.62 -16.35 -26.56
C LEU A 79 13.14 -16.29 -28.00
N LYS A 80 12.33 -16.69 -29.00
CA LYS A 80 12.66 -16.51 -30.43
C LYS A 80 12.94 -15.05 -30.79
N LYS A 81 12.19 -14.09 -30.21
CA LYS A 81 12.38 -12.65 -30.46
C LYS A 81 13.73 -12.15 -29.96
N TYR A 82 14.19 -12.65 -28.82
CA TYR A 82 15.48 -12.25 -28.22
C TYR A 82 16.65 -13.02 -28.82
N SER A 83 16.59 -14.35 -28.90
CA SER A 83 17.66 -15.22 -29.40
C SER A 83 17.86 -15.13 -30.90
N LYS A 84 16.86 -14.69 -31.67
CA LYS A 84 16.79 -14.73 -33.14
C LYS A 84 16.91 -16.14 -33.72
N LYS A 85 16.83 -17.18 -32.88
CA LYS A 85 16.88 -18.58 -33.26
C LYS A 85 15.47 -19.18 -33.34
N LYS A 86 15.30 -20.27 -34.07
CA LYS A 86 14.08 -21.07 -34.05
C LYS A 86 14.03 -21.84 -32.73
N ILE A 87 12.99 -21.64 -31.94
CA ILE A 87 12.74 -22.39 -30.71
C ILE A 87 11.79 -23.55 -31.05
N ALA A 88 12.12 -24.75 -30.60
CA ALA A 88 11.26 -25.92 -30.73
C ALA A 88 9.97 -25.75 -29.93
N GLN A 89 9.02 -26.64 -30.11
CA GLN A 89 7.87 -26.71 -29.22
C GLN A 89 8.35 -27.04 -27.79
N LEU A 90 7.88 -26.27 -26.83
CA LEU A 90 8.17 -26.50 -25.40
C LEU A 90 7.01 -27.30 -24.78
N ASP A 91 7.32 -28.40 -24.16
CA ASP A 91 6.30 -29.29 -23.55
C ASP A 91 6.23 -29.11 -22.02
N SER A 92 7.30 -28.56 -21.41
CA SER A 92 7.39 -28.30 -19.98
C SER A 92 8.07 -26.96 -19.68
N TRP A 93 7.96 -26.48 -18.43
CA TRP A 93 8.72 -25.33 -17.97
C TRP A 93 10.20 -25.66 -17.79
N ALA A 94 10.55 -26.96 -17.56
CA ALA A 94 11.94 -27.38 -17.56
C ALA A 94 12.57 -27.11 -18.94
N ASP A 95 11.95 -27.57 -20.04
CA ASP A 95 12.43 -27.28 -21.40
C ASP A 95 12.54 -25.77 -21.67
N ALA A 96 11.58 -25.01 -21.15
CA ALA A 96 11.56 -23.56 -21.32
C ALA A 96 12.75 -22.87 -20.63
N PHE A 97 13.12 -23.31 -19.44
CA PHE A 97 14.26 -22.78 -18.70
C PHE A 97 15.59 -23.26 -19.27
N ASP A 98 15.69 -24.50 -19.77
CA ASP A 98 16.87 -25.00 -20.46
C ASP A 98 17.18 -24.16 -21.72
N GLU A 99 16.16 -23.86 -22.52
CA GLU A 99 16.32 -22.99 -23.70
C GLU A 99 16.68 -21.54 -23.32
N LEU A 100 16.18 -21.04 -22.18
CA LEU A 100 16.56 -19.74 -21.65
C LEU A 100 18.02 -19.72 -21.20
N GLU A 101 18.47 -20.75 -20.49
CA GLU A 101 19.87 -20.93 -20.07
C GLU A 101 20.79 -20.93 -21.28
N ASN A 102 20.54 -21.78 -22.29
CA ASN A 102 21.30 -21.84 -23.53
C ASN A 102 21.39 -20.47 -24.25
N TYR A 103 20.29 -19.71 -24.22
CA TYR A 103 20.28 -18.37 -24.79
C TYR A 103 21.16 -17.40 -23.97
N LEU A 104 21.00 -17.37 -22.66
CA LEU A 104 21.75 -16.45 -21.77
C LEU A 104 23.25 -16.77 -21.79
N ASP A 105 23.65 -18.04 -21.87
CA ASP A 105 25.05 -18.44 -22.01
C ASP A 105 25.67 -17.99 -23.35
N SER A 106 24.86 -17.84 -24.39
CA SER A 106 25.32 -17.32 -25.67
C SER A 106 25.61 -15.82 -25.67
N LEU A 107 25.19 -15.10 -24.61
CA LEU A 107 25.40 -13.66 -24.49
C LEU A 107 26.78 -13.32 -23.88
N PRO A 108 27.35 -12.13 -24.20
CA PRO A 108 28.61 -11.68 -23.62
C PRO A 108 28.54 -11.62 -22.06
N LYS A 109 29.66 -11.99 -21.41
CA LYS A 109 29.80 -11.99 -19.95
C LYS A 109 30.43 -10.69 -19.40
N ASP A 110 30.44 -9.62 -20.18
CA ASP A 110 31.06 -8.32 -19.83
C ASP A 110 30.17 -7.38 -19.04
N ARG A 111 28.91 -7.77 -18.79
CA ARG A 111 27.90 -6.99 -18.06
C ARG A 111 26.82 -7.88 -17.47
N LYS A 112 26.07 -7.31 -16.50
CA LYS A 112 24.86 -7.96 -16.00
C LYS A 112 23.84 -8.17 -17.12
N LYS A 113 23.26 -9.36 -17.16
CA LYS A 113 22.15 -9.76 -18.02
C LYS A 113 20.85 -9.60 -17.24
N VAL A 114 19.93 -8.82 -17.77
CA VAL A 114 18.65 -8.51 -17.12
C VAL A 114 17.54 -9.41 -17.70
N VAL A 115 17.03 -10.29 -16.85
CA VAL A 115 15.92 -11.20 -17.16
C VAL A 115 14.69 -10.73 -16.40
N PHE A 116 13.60 -10.40 -17.09
CA PHE A 116 12.42 -9.85 -16.49
C PHE A 116 11.17 -10.71 -16.72
N PHE A 117 10.61 -11.26 -15.66
CA PHE A 117 9.34 -11.97 -15.63
C PHE A 117 8.26 -11.07 -15.01
N ASP A 118 7.34 -10.60 -15.85
CA ASP A 118 6.25 -9.70 -15.43
C ASP A 118 4.96 -10.49 -15.18
N GLU A 119 4.24 -10.17 -14.09
CA GLU A 119 3.05 -10.88 -13.62
C GLU A 119 3.29 -12.40 -13.47
N MET A 120 4.36 -12.77 -12.78
CA MET A 120 4.76 -14.16 -12.54
C MET A 120 3.63 -15.05 -11.95
N PRO A 121 2.77 -14.58 -11.03
CA PRO A 121 1.65 -15.37 -10.54
C PRO A 121 0.68 -15.88 -11.63
N TRP A 122 0.63 -15.22 -12.79
CA TRP A 122 -0.24 -15.67 -13.88
C TRP A 122 0.41 -16.75 -14.74
N ILE A 123 1.73 -16.93 -14.62
CA ILE A 123 2.48 -17.99 -15.33
C ILE A 123 2.21 -19.33 -14.62
N ASP A 124 2.20 -19.31 -13.30
CA ASP A 124 1.95 -20.49 -12.48
C ASP A 124 0.47 -20.86 -12.54
N THR A 125 0.15 -21.84 -13.37
CA THR A 125 -1.21 -22.37 -13.52
C THR A 125 -1.42 -23.60 -12.63
N GLN A 126 -2.67 -23.96 -12.38
CA GLN A 126 -2.99 -25.14 -11.58
C GLN A 126 -2.31 -26.40 -12.17
N ARG A 127 -1.55 -27.11 -11.34
CA ARG A 127 -0.75 -28.28 -11.72
C ARG A 127 0.41 -27.96 -12.69
N SER A 128 0.86 -26.74 -12.72
CA SER A 128 2.05 -26.33 -13.45
C SER A 128 3.31 -26.79 -12.72
N ASP A 129 4.35 -27.15 -13.49
CA ASP A 129 5.70 -27.38 -12.99
C ASP A 129 6.55 -26.09 -12.94
N PHE A 130 5.94 -24.92 -13.12
CA PHE A 130 6.62 -23.65 -13.25
C PHE A 130 7.52 -23.30 -12.06
N VAL A 131 6.99 -23.35 -10.83
CA VAL A 131 7.75 -22.98 -9.63
C VAL A 131 8.91 -23.94 -9.40
N SER A 132 8.70 -25.24 -9.54
CA SER A 132 9.76 -26.25 -9.39
C SER A 132 10.83 -26.15 -10.49
N SER A 133 10.44 -25.86 -11.71
CA SER A 133 11.39 -25.64 -12.83
C SER A 133 12.17 -24.35 -12.64
N LEU A 134 11.56 -23.27 -12.16
CA LEU A 134 12.25 -22.02 -11.78
C LEU A 134 13.25 -22.28 -10.64
N GLU A 135 12.86 -23.06 -9.65
CA GLU A 135 13.72 -23.46 -8.54
C GLU A 135 14.95 -24.23 -9.04
N TYR A 136 14.74 -25.19 -9.92
CA TYR A 136 15.83 -25.95 -10.53
C TYR A 136 16.75 -25.04 -11.35
N PHE A 137 16.22 -24.26 -12.28
CA PHE A 137 16.98 -23.28 -13.09
C PHE A 137 17.84 -22.35 -12.22
N TRP A 138 17.27 -21.82 -11.15
CA TRP A 138 18.00 -20.90 -10.27
C TRP A 138 19.14 -21.62 -9.53
N ASN A 139 18.85 -22.78 -8.91
CA ASN A 139 19.80 -23.47 -8.06
C ASN A 139 20.88 -24.21 -8.84
N SER A 140 20.55 -24.78 -10.00
CA SER A 140 21.49 -25.54 -10.80
C SER A 140 22.43 -24.67 -11.63
N TRP A 141 21.96 -23.52 -12.09
CA TRP A 141 22.70 -22.70 -13.03
C TRP A 141 22.76 -21.21 -12.66
N ALA A 142 21.64 -20.50 -12.57
CA ALA A 142 21.62 -19.03 -12.50
C ALA A 142 22.35 -18.47 -11.27
N ALA A 143 22.25 -19.12 -10.11
CA ALA A 143 22.92 -18.72 -8.88
C ALA A 143 24.44 -18.81 -8.96
N SER A 144 24.97 -19.70 -9.82
CA SER A 144 26.43 -19.86 -10.01
C SER A 144 27.01 -18.86 -11.01
N GLN A 145 26.18 -18.18 -11.79
CA GLN A 145 26.61 -17.10 -12.65
C GLN A 145 26.83 -15.83 -11.82
N GLU A 146 27.74 -14.97 -12.22
CA GLU A 146 27.99 -13.69 -11.53
C GLU A 146 27.24 -12.53 -12.19
N ASP A 147 26.62 -12.75 -13.33
CA ASP A 147 26.14 -11.72 -14.24
C ASP A 147 24.62 -11.71 -14.47
N ILE A 148 23.84 -12.52 -13.77
CA ILE A 148 22.37 -12.56 -13.92
C ILE A 148 21.69 -11.61 -12.92
N VAL A 149 20.75 -10.79 -13.42
CA VAL A 149 19.76 -10.09 -12.59
C VAL A 149 18.38 -10.55 -13.04
N PHE A 150 17.84 -11.52 -12.30
CA PHE A 150 16.52 -12.07 -12.54
C PHE A 150 15.49 -11.28 -11.74
N ILE A 151 14.52 -10.66 -12.43
CA ILE A 151 13.51 -9.80 -11.83
C ILE A 151 12.14 -10.42 -12.07
N ALA A 152 11.41 -10.65 -10.98
CA ALA A 152 10.03 -11.12 -11.02
C ALA A 152 9.08 -10.07 -10.45
N THR A 153 7.97 -9.78 -11.16
CA THR A 153 6.90 -8.96 -10.61
C THR A 153 5.61 -9.74 -10.48
N GLY A 154 4.74 -9.33 -9.54
CA GLY A 154 3.42 -9.90 -9.39
C GLY A 154 2.46 -9.01 -8.63
N SER A 155 1.21 -8.97 -9.07
CA SER A 155 0.12 -8.25 -8.41
C SER A 155 -0.61 -9.11 -7.36
N SER A 156 -0.53 -10.43 -7.45
CA SER A 156 -0.98 -11.34 -6.39
C SER A 156 0.07 -11.40 -5.28
N THR A 157 -0.02 -10.45 -4.34
CA THR A 157 0.94 -10.34 -3.23
C THR A 157 1.03 -11.63 -2.42
N SER A 158 -0.10 -12.31 -2.16
CA SER A 158 -0.11 -13.57 -1.41
C SER A 158 0.65 -14.66 -2.14
N TRP A 159 0.45 -14.82 -3.44
CA TRP A 159 1.20 -15.80 -4.24
C TRP A 159 2.71 -15.52 -4.20
N MET A 160 3.11 -14.26 -4.42
CA MET A 160 4.53 -13.85 -4.39
C MET A 160 5.18 -14.14 -3.04
N VAL A 161 4.46 -13.85 -1.95
CA VAL A 161 4.97 -14.12 -0.60
C VAL A 161 5.03 -15.62 -0.31
N GLU A 162 3.98 -16.37 -0.61
CA GLU A 162 3.89 -17.81 -0.27
C GLU A 162 4.82 -18.68 -1.12
N ASN A 163 4.97 -18.37 -2.41
CA ASN A 163 5.76 -19.20 -3.32
C ASN A 163 7.21 -18.73 -3.49
N LEU A 164 7.53 -17.48 -3.16
CA LEU A 164 8.89 -16.95 -3.34
C LEU A 164 9.52 -16.50 -2.01
N VAL A 165 8.85 -15.67 -1.20
CA VAL A 165 9.45 -15.09 0.02
C VAL A 165 9.45 -16.09 1.19
N GLU A 166 8.29 -16.69 1.49
CA GLU A 166 8.07 -17.65 2.58
C GLU A 166 8.22 -19.10 2.09
N ASN A 167 8.73 -19.31 0.86
CA ASN A 167 8.93 -20.64 0.31
C ASN A 167 9.85 -21.47 1.23
N GLN A 168 9.41 -22.66 1.60
CA GLN A 168 10.20 -23.61 2.41
C GLN A 168 10.93 -24.66 1.55
N GLY A 169 10.79 -24.59 0.22
CA GLY A 169 11.48 -25.45 -0.77
C GLY A 169 12.84 -24.89 -1.19
N GLY A 170 13.27 -25.20 -2.39
CA GLY A 170 14.60 -24.84 -2.88
C GLY A 170 14.78 -23.36 -3.26
N LEU A 171 13.71 -22.56 -3.28
CA LEU A 171 13.82 -21.09 -3.37
C LEU A 171 14.00 -20.44 -1.99
N HIS A 172 14.04 -21.22 -0.91
CA HIS A 172 14.28 -20.68 0.43
C HIS A 172 15.63 -19.95 0.50
N ASN A 173 15.63 -18.70 0.98
CA ASN A 173 16.81 -17.83 1.04
C ASN A 173 17.51 -17.57 -0.31
N ARG A 174 16.84 -17.80 -1.45
CA ARG A 174 17.40 -17.52 -2.79
C ARG A 174 17.03 -16.14 -3.32
N ILE A 175 15.99 -15.54 -2.77
CA ILE A 175 15.63 -14.15 -3.08
C ILE A 175 16.67 -13.24 -2.44
N THR A 176 17.43 -12.52 -3.26
CA THR A 176 18.51 -11.65 -2.80
C THR A 176 18.01 -10.24 -2.48
N GLU A 177 16.96 -9.79 -3.18
CA GLU A 177 16.34 -8.49 -2.91
C GLU A 177 14.81 -8.59 -3.05
N SER A 178 14.10 -8.05 -2.05
CA SER A 178 12.64 -8.09 -1.98
C SER A 178 12.07 -6.68 -1.86
N ILE A 179 11.46 -6.20 -2.94
CA ILE A 179 10.90 -4.85 -3.03
C ILE A 179 9.37 -4.91 -2.90
N TYR A 180 8.89 -4.62 -1.69
CA TYR A 180 7.45 -4.44 -1.48
C TYR A 180 7.04 -3.02 -1.85
N LEU A 181 6.36 -2.88 -2.99
CA LEU A 181 5.99 -1.60 -3.55
C LEU A 181 4.64 -1.14 -2.97
N ARG A 182 4.70 -0.11 -2.14
CA ARG A 182 3.52 0.52 -1.53
C ARG A 182 2.98 1.67 -2.38
N PRO A 183 1.73 2.12 -2.14
CA PRO A 183 1.28 3.41 -2.63
C PRO A 183 2.26 4.54 -2.27
N PHE A 184 2.24 5.62 -2.99
CA PHE A 184 3.03 6.81 -2.68
C PHE A 184 2.65 7.37 -1.31
N THR A 185 3.62 7.88 -0.59
CA THR A 185 3.40 8.72 0.59
C THR A 185 2.84 10.08 0.18
N LEU A 186 2.44 10.91 1.15
CA LEU A 186 2.07 12.30 0.85
C LEU A 186 3.21 13.07 0.18
N ARG A 187 4.45 12.87 0.61
CA ARG A 187 5.64 13.46 -0.01
C ARG A 187 5.81 13.02 -1.47
N ASP A 188 5.73 11.72 -1.72
CA ASP A 188 5.84 11.18 -3.08
C ASP A 188 4.71 11.68 -3.98
N THR A 189 3.50 11.83 -3.39
CA THR A 189 2.32 12.39 -4.09
C THR A 189 2.53 13.87 -4.42
N GLU A 190 3.05 14.67 -3.50
CA GLU A 190 3.41 16.08 -3.75
C GLU A 190 4.45 16.19 -4.87
N GLU A 191 5.50 15.36 -4.85
CA GLU A 191 6.50 15.30 -5.93
C GLU A 191 5.86 14.93 -7.27
N TYR A 192 4.99 13.90 -7.27
CA TYR A 192 4.30 13.46 -8.48
C TYR A 192 3.42 14.56 -9.08
N LEU A 193 2.56 15.18 -8.27
CA LEU A 193 1.65 16.24 -8.71
C LEU A 193 2.42 17.46 -9.19
N SER A 194 3.50 17.86 -8.51
CA SER A 194 4.38 18.96 -8.93
C SER A 194 4.98 18.70 -10.32
N LYS A 195 5.50 17.50 -10.59
CA LYS A 195 6.04 17.13 -11.91
C LYS A 195 4.95 17.00 -13.00
N LYS A 196 3.68 16.89 -12.59
CA LYS A 196 2.52 16.90 -13.50
C LYS A 196 1.86 18.27 -13.61
N HIS A 197 2.53 19.32 -13.16
CA HIS A 197 2.11 20.72 -13.25
C HIS A 197 0.84 21.07 -12.47
N PHE A 198 0.55 20.35 -11.39
CA PHE A 198 -0.48 20.75 -10.44
C PHE A 198 -0.02 21.96 -9.62
N PRO A 199 -0.96 22.81 -9.18
CA PRO A 199 -0.65 23.88 -8.23
C PRO A 199 0.03 23.33 -6.97
N LYS A 200 1.00 24.08 -6.43
CA LYS A 200 1.70 23.73 -5.18
C LYS A 200 0.83 24.09 -3.98
N ASP A 201 -0.13 23.24 -3.68
CA ASP A 201 -1.03 23.37 -2.53
C ASP A 201 -1.13 22.03 -1.81
N ARG A 202 -0.59 21.97 -0.59
CA ARG A 202 -0.61 20.75 0.26
C ARG A 202 -2.01 20.36 0.68
N TYR A 203 -2.91 21.30 0.85
CA TYR A 203 -4.29 20.99 1.17
C TYR A 203 -4.99 20.26 0.01
N GLN A 204 -4.83 20.75 -1.22
CA GLN A 204 -5.33 20.06 -2.41
C GLN A 204 -4.63 18.69 -2.61
N THR A 205 -3.31 18.63 -2.36
CA THR A 205 -2.57 17.36 -2.39
C THR A 205 -3.15 16.37 -1.40
N LEU A 206 -3.47 16.82 -0.17
CA LEU A 206 -4.12 16.00 0.84
C LEU A 206 -5.50 15.51 0.39
N GLN A 207 -6.31 16.37 -0.24
CA GLN A 207 -7.62 16.00 -0.78
C GLN A 207 -7.50 14.95 -1.91
N PHE A 208 -6.55 15.12 -2.85
CA PHE A 208 -6.28 14.10 -3.86
C PHE A 208 -5.79 12.78 -3.23
N TYR A 209 -4.98 12.87 -2.18
CA TYR A 209 -4.54 11.68 -1.46
C TYR A 209 -5.71 10.95 -0.77
N MET A 210 -6.64 11.69 -0.17
CA MET A 210 -7.86 11.15 0.44
C MET A 210 -8.72 10.36 -0.56
N LEU A 211 -8.72 10.76 -1.85
CA LEU A 211 -9.42 10.02 -2.91
C LEU A 211 -8.60 8.83 -3.44
N THR A 212 -7.30 9.05 -3.70
CA THR A 212 -6.47 8.12 -4.49
C THR A 212 -5.62 7.17 -3.64
N GLY A 213 -5.44 7.49 -2.36
CA GLY A 213 -4.56 6.74 -1.45
C GLY A 213 -3.10 6.72 -1.91
N GLY A 214 -2.67 7.68 -2.70
CA GLY A 214 -1.32 7.70 -3.27
C GLY A 214 -1.08 6.60 -4.33
N VAL A 215 -2.11 5.95 -4.85
CA VAL A 215 -1.98 4.94 -5.89
C VAL A 215 -1.58 5.60 -7.21
N PRO A 216 -0.40 5.31 -7.79
CA PRO A 216 0.13 6.04 -8.95
C PRO A 216 -0.79 6.02 -10.16
N TYR A 217 -1.48 4.91 -10.41
CA TYR A 217 -2.46 4.84 -11.51
C TYR A 217 -3.60 5.84 -11.31
N TYR A 218 -4.17 5.94 -10.11
CA TYR A 218 -5.26 6.87 -9.83
C TYR A 218 -4.80 8.32 -9.91
N LEU A 219 -3.60 8.61 -9.42
CA LEU A 219 -2.97 9.92 -9.58
C LEU A 219 -2.75 10.28 -11.05
N SER A 220 -2.45 9.28 -11.91
CA SER A 220 -2.25 9.51 -13.35
C SER A 220 -3.53 9.91 -14.10
N LEU A 221 -4.70 9.66 -13.52
CA LEU A 221 -6.00 10.02 -14.09
C LEU A 221 -6.41 11.47 -13.80
N LEU A 222 -5.72 12.13 -12.85
CA LEU A 222 -6.02 13.50 -12.45
C LEU A 222 -5.65 14.49 -13.56
N ASN A 223 -6.44 15.55 -13.70
CA ASN A 223 -6.22 16.64 -14.64
C ASN A 223 -5.79 17.90 -13.89
N PRO A 224 -4.60 18.46 -14.14
CA PRO A 224 -4.10 19.64 -13.43
C PRO A 224 -4.88 20.94 -13.76
N ARG A 225 -5.72 20.94 -14.79
CA ARG A 225 -6.56 22.09 -15.16
C ARG A 225 -7.91 22.09 -14.45
N GLU A 226 -8.20 21.04 -13.70
CA GLU A 226 -9.46 20.85 -12.97
C GLU A 226 -9.24 20.99 -11.48
N SER A 227 -10.19 21.54 -10.76
CA SER A 227 -10.23 21.51 -9.29
C SER A 227 -10.33 20.09 -8.77
N VAL A 228 -10.13 19.88 -7.48
CA VAL A 228 -10.34 18.58 -6.82
C VAL A 228 -11.77 18.07 -7.06
N ALA A 229 -12.76 18.94 -6.90
CA ALA A 229 -14.18 18.62 -7.09
C ALA A 229 -14.48 18.19 -8.53
N GLN A 230 -13.98 18.93 -9.54
CA GLN A 230 -14.14 18.59 -10.95
C GLN A 230 -13.44 17.27 -11.33
N ASN A 231 -12.27 16.97 -10.76
CA ASN A 231 -11.62 15.67 -10.93
C ASN A 231 -12.48 14.55 -10.34
N ILE A 232 -13.12 14.77 -9.18
CA ILE A 232 -14.05 13.82 -8.55
C ILE A 232 -15.26 13.60 -9.47
N ASP A 233 -15.88 14.66 -9.99
CA ASP A 233 -17.01 14.57 -10.92
C ASP A 233 -16.69 13.68 -12.10
N ARG A 234 -15.64 14.00 -12.82
CA ARG A 234 -15.22 13.29 -14.02
C ARG A 234 -14.80 11.84 -13.76
N LEU A 235 -14.12 11.56 -12.65
CA LEU A 235 -13.56 10.23 -12.39
C LEU A 235 -14.55 9.31 -11.69
N CYS A 236 -15.41 9.84 -10.81
CA CYS A 236 -16.23 9.05 -9.90
C CYS A 236 -17.73 9.11 -10.19
N PHE A 237 -18.24 10.23 -10.75
CA PHE A 237 -19.68 10.43 -10.93
C PHE A 237 -20.11 10.48 -12.39
N ASP A 238 -19.22 10.81 -13.32
CA ASP A 238 -19.52 10.63 -14.75
C ASP A 238 -19.90 9.16 -15.02
N PRO A 239 -20.94 8.87 -15.82
CA PRO A 239 -21.37 7.50 -16.14
C PRO A 239 -20.25 6.62 -16.71
N ARG A 240 -19.24 7.22 -17.35
CA ARG A 240 -18.04 6.55 -17.88
C ARG A 240 -16.79 6.87 -17.06
N GLY A 241 -16.95 7.35 -15.84
CA GLY A 241 -15.87 7.70 -14.93
C GLY A 241 -14.97 6.50 -14.63
N LYS A 242 -13.68 6.66 -14.85
CA LYS A 242 -12.73 5.52 -14.72
C LYS A 242 -12.68 4.95 -13.31
N LEU A 243 -12.83 5.78 -12.29
CA LEU A 243 -12.86 5.30 -10.91
C LEU A 243 -14.24 4.77 -10.51
N LYS A 244 -15.31 5.16 -11.19
CA LYS A 244 -16.63 4.54 -11.00
C LYS A 244 -16.63 3.06 -11.40
N MET A 245 -15.94 2.73 -12.50
CA MET A 245 -15.85 1.37 -13.05
C MET A 245 -14.72 0.52 -12.44
N GLU A 246 -13.71 1.14 -11.85
CA GLU A 246 -12.49 0.48 -11.36
C GLU A 246 -12.75 -0.52 -10.25
N PHE A 247 -13.79 -0.31 -9.43
CA PHE A 247 -14.02 -1.10 -8.22
C PHE A 247 -14.17 -2.60 -8.53
N ASP A 248 -15.05 -2.94 -9.45
CA ASP A 248 -15.29 -4.34 -9.84
C ASP A 248 -14.07 -4.95 -10.51
N GLU A 249 -13.38 -4.20 -11.36
CA GLU A 249 -12.14 -4.66 -12.02
C GLU A 249 -11.03 -4.94 -11.00
N LEU A 250 -10.90 -4.09 -9.97
CA LEU A 250 -9.86 -4.20 -8.96
C LEU A 250 -9.97 -5.50 -8.16
N TYR A 251 -11.14 -5.78 -7.60
CA TYR A 251 -11.37 -6.96 -6.77
C TYR A 251 -11.39 -8.26 -7.58
N ASN A 252 -12.05 -8.28 -8.76
CA ASN A 252 -12.10 -9.45 -9.63
C ASN A 252 -10.74 -9.85 -10.22
N ALA A 253 -9.83 -8.90 -10.38
CA ALA A 253 -8.49 -9.19 -10.88
C ALA A 253 -7.52 -9.71 -9.81
N LEU A 254 -7.79 -9.40 -8.53
CA LEU A 254 -6.92 -9.79 -7.41
C LEU A 254 -7.34 -11.09 -6.75
N PHE A 255 -8.64 -11.40 -6.72
CA PHE A 255 -9.17 -12.49 -5.92
C PHE A 255 -10.09 -13.40 -6.74
N SER A 256 -9.84 -14.71 -6.66
CA SER A 256 -10.64 -15.72 -7.36
C SER A 256 -12.10 -15.77 -6.90
N ASN A 257 -12.35 -15.46 -5.62
CA ASN A 257 -13.70 -15.34 -5.03
C ASN A 257 -13.89 -13.91 -4.52
N ALA A 258 -13.93 -12.94 -5.45
CA ALA A 258 -14.00 -11.51 -5.13
C ALA A 258 -15.17 -11.13 -4.21
N GLN A 259 -16.32 -11.78 -4.34
CA GLN A 259 -17.52 -11.48 -3.54
C GLN A 259 -17.27 -11.60 -2.02
N SER A 260 -16.52 -12.61 -1.59
CA SER A 260 -16.18 -12.78 -0.18
C SER A 260 -15.28 -11.66 0.35
N TYR A 261 -14.35 -11.20 -0.46
CA TYR A 261 -13.46 -10.07 -0.13
C TYR A 261 -14.22 -8.75 -0.10
N VAL A 262 -15.07 -8.49 -1.10
CA VAL A 262 -15.97 -7.33 -1.18
C VAL A 262 -16.88 -7.26 0.06
N LYS A 263 -17.45 -8.39 0.50
CA LYS A 263 -18.29 -8.45 1.71
C LYS A 263 -17.55 -8.01 2.96
N VAL A 264 -16.29 -8.44 3.13
CA VAL A 264 -15.46 -8.02 4.28
C VAL A 264 -15.06 -6.54 4.16
N ALA A 265 -14.67 -6.10 2.97
CA ALA A 265 -14.30 -4.70 2.73
C ALA A 265 -15.47 -3.74 2.97
N LYS A 266 -16.68 -4.07 2.49
CA LYS A 266 -17.91 -3.28 2.73
C LYS A 266 -18.22 -3.21 4.21
N LEU A 267 -18.19 -4.34 4.91
CA LEU A 267 -18.40 -4.36 6.36
C LEU A 267 -17.43 -3.45 7.11
N LEU A 268 -16.15 -3.46 6.74
CA LEU A 268 -15.14 -2.61 7.38
C LEU A 268 -15.29 -1.13 7.00
N ALA A 269 -15.78 -0.82 5.80
CA ALA A 269 -16.11 0.56 5.39
C ALA A 269 -17.25 1.16 6.23
N GLU A 270 -18.23 0.33 6.62
CA GLU A 270 -19.35 0.72 7.49
C GLU A 270 -18.92 0.88 8.96
N HIS A 271 -17.84 0.20 9.38
CA HIS A 271 -17.33 0.18 10.76
C HIS A 271 -15.97 0.88 10.89
N ARG A 272 -16.00 2.20 10.89
CA ARG A 272 -14.80 3.06 10.81
C ARG A 272 -13.80 2.88 11.96
N SER A 273 -14.27 2.57 13.16
CA SER A 273 -13.41 2.24 14.31
C SER A 273 -12.69 0.89 14.14
N GLY A 274 -13.04 0.15 13.09
CA GLY A 274 -12.58 -1.20 12.82
C GLY A 274 -13.31 -2.26 13.62
N LEU A 275 -13.03 -3.51 13.30
CA LEU A 275 -13.62 -4.69 13.92
C LEU A 275 -12.55 -5.71 14.27
N THR A 276 -12.76 -6.45 15.35
CA THR A 276 -11.98 -7.64 15.66
C THR A 276 -12.33 -8.78 14.70
N ARG A 277 -11.46 -9.79 14.61
CA ARG A 277 -11.73 -10.99 13.81
C ARG A 277 -13.05 -11.67 14.22
N SER A 278 -13.35 -11.70 15.50
CA SER A 278 -14.58 -12.32 16.03
C SER A 278 -15.84 -11.57 15.59
N GLU A 279 -15.81 -10.24 15.63
CA GLU A 279 -16.90 -9.39 15.14
C GLU A 279 -17.11 -9.54 13.64
N ILE A 280 -16.03 -9.59 12.85
CA ILE A 280 -16.11 -9.83 11.40
C ILE A 280 -16.72 -11.21 11.13
N SER A 281 -16.29 -12.25 11.84
CA SER A 281 -16.83 -13.60 11.71
C SER A 281 -18.34 -13.63 11.99
N ALA A 282 -18.77 -13.04 13.10
CA ALA A 282 -20.17 -12.99 13.48
C ALA A 282 -21.05 -12.25 12.45
N LYS A 283 -20.58 -11.08 11.96
CA LYS A 283 -21.34 -10.24 11.01
C LYS A 283 -21.36 -10.82 9.59
N THR A 284 -20.27 -11.42 9.15
CA THR A 284 -20.17 -12.02 7.79
C THR A 284 -20.68 -13.45 7.72
N ARG A 285 -20.82 -14.14 8.85
CA ARG A 285 -21.05 -15.58 8.97
C ARG A 285 -19.95 -16.43 8.31
N MET A 286 -18.73 -15.86 8.21
CA MET A 286 -17.54 -16.56 7.73
C MET A 286 -16.70 -17.00 8.94
N SER A 287 -16.16 -18.19 8.90
CA SER A 287 -15.34 -18.72 10.00
C SER A 287 -14.13 -19.51 9.50
N GLY A 288 -13.30 -19.97 10.43
CA GLY A 288 -12.20 -20.88 10.16
C GLY A 288 -11.11 -20.31 9.24
N SER A 289 -10.57 -21.21 8.40
CA SER A 289 -9.47 -20.89 7.47
C SER A 289 -9.86 -19.90 6.38
N THR A 290 -11.11 -19.94 5.91
CA THR A 290 -11.62 -19.03 4.87
C THR A 290 -11.48 -17.57 5.28
N LEU A 291 -12.01 -17.19 6.46
CA LEU A 291 -11.91 -15.82 6.93
C LEU A 291 -10.44 -15.43 7.19
N THR A 292 -9.64 -16.34 7.74
CA THR A 292 -8.21 -16.10 7.97
C THR A 292 -7.48 -15.81 6.66
N GLY A 293 -7.74 -16.59 5.61
CA GLY A 293 -7.17 -16.37 4.28
C GLY A 293 -7.59 -15.02 3.68
N ILE A 294 -8.89 -14.68 3.78
CA ILE A 294 -9.40 -13.38 3.27
C ILE A 294 -8.72 -12.21 3.97
N LEU A 295 -8.67 -12.23 5.31
CA LEU A 295 -8.04 -11.15 6.08
C LEU A 295 -6.54 -11.03 5.77
N LYS A 296 -5.81 -12.16 5.69
CA LYS A 296 -4.39 -12.20 5.34
C LYS A 296 -4.15 -11.61 3.93
N ASN A 297 -4.98 -11.97 2.96
CA ASN A 297 -4.84 -11.50 1.59
C ASN A 297 -5.17 -10.01 1.44
N LEU A 298 -6.24 -9.53 2.10
CA LEU A 298 -6.58 -8.10 2.13
C LEU A 298 -5.48 -7.27 2.79
N GLU A 299 -4.89 -7.77 3.89
CA GLU A 299 -3.78 -7.11 4.58
C GLU A 299 -2.51 -7.08 3.72
N ARG A 300 -2.12 -8.20 3.13
CA ARG A 300 -0.97 -8.30 2.22
C ARG A 300 -1.11 -7.44 0.96
N SER A 301 -2.34 -7.07 0.62
CA SER A 301 -2.64 -6.22 -0.54
C SER A 301 -2.96 -4.77 -0.16
N ASP A 302 -2.62 -4.32 1.05
CA ASP A 302 -2.84 -2.96 1.57
C ASP A 302 -4.31 -2.46 1.49
N PHE A 303 -5.30 -3.37 1.50
CA PHE A 303 -6.70 -2.96 1.62
C PHE A 303 -7.11 -2.73 3.06
N ILE A 304 -6.61 -3.56 3.96
CA ILE A 304 -6.88 -3.45 5.40
C ILE A 304 -5.56 -3.44 6.18
N ALA A 305 -5.59 -2.87 7.37
CA ALA A 305 -4.48 -2.93 8.31
C ALA A 305 -4.95 -3.46 9.66
N GLN A 306 -4.11 -4.28 10.29
CA GLN A 306 -4.27 -4.64 11.69
C GLN A 306 -3.69 -3.53 12.57
N ARG A 307 -4.44 -3.13 13.58
CA ARG A 307 -3.99 -2.18 14.59
C ARG A 307 -4.07 -2.79 15.98
N SER A 308 -2.97 -2.67 16.73
CA SER A 308 -2.94 -3.06 18.13
C SER A 308 -3.76 -2.07 18.95
N GLN A 309 -4.53 -2.56 19.89
CA GLN A 309 -5.11 -1.74 20.93
C GLN A 309 -4.16 -1.67 22.13
N TYR A 310 -3.95 -0.48 22.67
CA TYR A 310 -3.03 -0.27 23.78
C TYR A 310 -3.39 -1.15 25.00
N GLY A 311 -2.41 -1.92 25.45
CA GLY A 311 -2.55 -2.84 26.58
C GLY A 311 -3.41 -4.09 26.33
N ASN A 312 -3.83 -4.37 25.10
CA ASN A 312 -4.59 -5.56 24.76
C ASN A 312 -3.66 -6.67 24.16
N LYS A 313 -4.14 -7.91 24.19
CA LYS A 313 -3.42 -9.06 23.62
C LYS A 313 -3.48 -9.05 22.09
N LYS A 314 -2.58 -9.77 21.43
CA LYS A 314 -2.55 -9.92 19.97
C LYS A 314 -3.89 -10.37 19.35
N LYS A 315 -4.67 -11.19 20.04
CA LYS A 315 -5.98 -11.68 19.57
C LYS A 315 -7.06 -10.60 19.46
N ASP A 316 -6.88 -9.46 20.16
CA ASP A 316 -7.84 -8.36 20.21
C ASP A 316 -7.48 -7.22 19.24
N ARG A 317 -6.64 -7.51 18.23
CA ARG A 317 -6.31 -6.57 17.16
C ARG A 317 -7.55 -6.21 16.37
N ILE A 318 -7.59 -4.96 15.94
CA ILE A 318 -8.67 -4.41 15.13
C ILE A 318 -8.23 -4.34 13.68
N TYR A 319 -9.08 -4.82 12.78
CA TYR A 319 -8.93 -4.67 11.34
C TYR A 319 -9.67 -3.40 10.90
N ARG A 320 -8.98 -2.54 10.16
CA ARG A 320 -9.55 -1.33 9.55
C ARG A 320 -9.33 -1.38 8.04
N LEU A 321 -10.32 -0.92 7.28
CA LEU A 321 -10.13 -0.63 5.86
C LEU A 321 -9.26 0.61 5.75
N VAL A 322 -8.16 0.52 4.99
CA VAL A 322 -7.17 1.60 4.79
C VAL A 322 -7.01 1.99 3.32
N ASP A 323 -7.68 1.29 2.42
CA ASP A 323 -7.73 1.69 1.01
C ASP A 323 -8.68 2.88 0.82
N PHE A 324 -8.10 4.06 0.60
CA PHE A 324 -8.84 5.33 0.52
C PHE A 324 -9.85 5.36 -0.62
N TYR A 325 -9.49 4.78 -1.78
CA TYR A 325 -10.41 4.69 -2.90
C TYR A 325 -11.63 3.80 -2.56
N THR A 326 -11.43 2.64 -1.96
CA THR A 326 -12.53 1.76 -1.54
C THR A 326 -13.41 2.42 -0.46
N LEU A 327 -12.81 3.19 0.46
CA LEU A 327 -13.56 3.99 1.46
C LEU A 327 -14.43 5.05 0.79
N PHE A 328 -13.88 5.78 -0.21
CA PHE A 328 -14.62 6.77 -0.98
C PHE A 328 -15.75 6.13 -1.78
N TYR A 329 -15.46 5.00 -2.43
CA TYR A 329 -16.43 4.24 -3.22
C TYR A 329 -17.66 3.86 -2.40
N TYR A 330 -17.47 3.18 -1.27
CA TYR A 330 -18.59 2.76 -0.43
C TYR A 330 -19.32 3.93 0.25
N ARG A 331 -18.66 5.04 0.44
CA ARG A 331 -19.29 6.19 1.08
C ARG A 331 -20.15 7.01 0.14
N PHE A 332 -19.74 7.16 -1.13
CA PHE A 332 -20.30 8.15 -2.03
C PHE A 332 -20.70 7.62 -3.42
N ILE A 333 -20.14 6.50 -3.86
CA ILE A 333 -20.41 5.95 -5.20
C ILE A 333 -21.37 4.75 -5.11
N ASP A 334 -21.13 3.82 -4.16
CA ASP A 334 -21.97 2.64 -3.96
C ASP A 334 -23.37 3.08 -3.48
N GLY A 335 -24.39 2.78 -4.26
CA GLY A 335 -25.78 3.14 -3.93
C GLY A 335 -26.15 4.60 -4.26
N ASP A 336 -25.34 5.35 -5.02
CA ASP A 336 -25.73 6.66 -5.53
C ASP A 336 -26.90 6.53 -6.48
N THR A 337 -28.09 6.91 -6.00
CA THR A 337 -29.34 6.91 -6.76
C THR A 337 -29.63 8.26 -7.42
N ALA A 338 -28.94 9.33 -7.01
CA ALA A 338 -29.20 10.69 -7.46
C ALA A 338 -28.71 10.96 -8.87
N GLN A 339 -27.75 10.15 -9.38
CA GLN A 339 -27.13 10.28 -10.70
C GLN A 339 -26.63 11.71 -11.01
N ASP A 340 -26.13 12.40 -9.97
CA ASP A 340 -25.58 13.74 -10.08
C ASP A 340 -24.14 13.70 -10.62
N ASN A 341 -23.95 13.95 -11.91
CA ASN A 341 -22.64 13.94 -12.55
C ASN A 341 -21.70 15.06 -12.05
N GLN A 342 -22.22 16.07 -11.35
CA GLN A 342 -21.47 17.16 -10.72
C GLN A 342 -21.49 17.05 -9.19
N TRP A 343 -21.64 15.86 -8.68
CA TRP A 343 -21.76 15.61 -7.25
C TRP A 343 -20.60 16.20 -6.44
N GLY A 344 -19.36 16.05 -6.91
CA GLY A 344 -18.16 16.59 -6.25
C GLY A 344 -18.20 18.11 -6.15
N SER A 345 -18.59 18.79 -7.24
CA SER A 345 -18.72 20.25 -7.30
C SER A 345 -19.84 20.75 -6.41
N HIS A 346 -21.01 20.07 -6.40
CA HIS A 346 -22.15 20.44 -5.55
C HIS A 346 -21.92 20.17 -4.06
N ASN A 347 -21.06 19.20 -3.73
CA ASN A 347 -20.82 18.76 -2.35
C ASN A 347 -19.47 19.15 -1.77
N ALA A 348 -18.64 19.94 -2.45
CA ALA A 348 -17.26 20.24 -2.07
C ALA A 348 -17.07 20.74 -0.63
N SER A 349 -18.09 21.39 -0.06
CA SER A 349 -18.10 21.92 1.31
C SER A 349 -19.23 21.33 2.16
N SER A 350 -19.86 20.25 1.73
CA SER A 350 -20.97 19.66 2.46
C SER A 350 -20.51 19.07 3.81
N PRO A 351 -21.36 19.05 4.84
CA PRO A 351 -21.03 18.42 6.12
C PRO A 351 -20.62 16.95 5.98
N SER A 352 -21.18 16.24 5.00
CA SER A 352 -20.85 14.83 4.72
C SER A 352 -19.42 14.68 4.23
N ILE A 353 -18.96 15.52 3.30
CA ILE A 353 -17.58 15.53 2.80
C ILE A 353 -16.60 15.94 3.91
N LEU A 354 -16.91 16.99 4.67
CA LEU A 354 -16.05 17.45 5.76
C LEU A 354 -15.90 16.38 6.86
N SER A 355 -16.99 15.69 7.21
CA SER A 355 -16.95 14.55 8.14
C SER A 355 -16.10 13.40 7.60
N TRP A 356 -16.22 13.09 6.31
CA TRP A 356 -15.41 12.06 5.66
C TRP A 356 -13.94 12.45 5.62
N MET A 357 -13.61 13.71 5.30
CA MET A 357 -12.24 14.22 5.33
C MET A 357 -11.63 14.10 6.73
N GLY A 358 -12.40 14.39 7.78
CA GLY A 358 -11.95 14.23 9.16
C GLY A 358 -11.50 12.79 9.47
N LEU A 359 -12.35 11.83 9.13
CA LEU A 359 -12.05 10.41 9.34
C LEU A 359 -10.90 9.89 8.49
N THR A 360 -10.81 10.39 7.27
CA THR A 360 -9.75 10.00 6.34
C THR A 360 -8.41 10.61 6.77
N PHE A 361 -8.43 11.82 7.34
CA PHE A 361 -7.24 12.45 7.92
C PHE A 361 -6.69 11.67 9.12
N GLU A 362 -7.56 11.13 9.98
CA GLU A 362 -7.14 10.21 11.06
C GLU A 362 -6.40 8.99 10.48
N LEU A 363 -6.93 8.38 9.41
CA LEU A 363 -6.27 7.25 8.75
C LEU A 363 -4.93 7.65 8.12
N ILE A 364 -4.86 8.82 7.48
CA ILE A 364 -3.60 9.33 6.93
C ILE A 364 -2.56 9.49 8.02
N CYS A 365 -2.90 10.08 9.15
CA CYS A 365 -2.00 10.21 10.30
C CYS A 365 -1.52 8.85 10.81
N LEU A 366 -2.42 7.87 10.90
CA LEU A 366 -2.06 6.51 11.32
C LEU A 366 -1.10 5.83 10.33
N GLU A 367 -1.29 6.02 9.02
CA GLU A 367 -0.38 5.48 7.99
C GLU A 367 0.95 6.26 7.91
N HIS A 368 0.95 7.53 8.32
CA HIS A 368 2.13 8.41 8.33
C HIS A 368 2.70 8.63 9.75
N HIS A 369 2.52 7.64 10.66
CA HIS A 369 3.00 7.77 12.04
C HIS A 369 4.52 7.94 12.15
N GLU A 370 5.31 7.45 11.18
CA GLU A 370 6.77 7.69 11.15
C GLU A 370 7.09 9.18 10.91
N GLN A 371 6.33 9.87 10.06
CA GLN A 371 6.45 11.31 9.87
C GLN A 371 6.05 12.09 11.14
N ILE A 372 5.00 11.63 11.82
CA ILE A 372 4.60 12.19 13.12
C ILE A 372 5.73 12.02 14.15
N LYS A 373 6.34 10.84 14.25
CA LYS A 373 7.49 10.61 15.13
C LYS A 373 8.68 11.50 14.77
N LYS A 374 8.92 11.72 13.49
CA LYS A 374 9.96 12.63 13.01
C LYS A 374 9.66 14.08 13.40
N GLY A 375 8.42 14.55 13.21
CA GLY A 375 7.98 15.88 13.63
C GLY A 375 8.08 16.11 15.14
N LEU A 376 7.87 15.06 15.94
CA LEU A 376 8.08 15.08 17.39
C LEU A 376 9.56 14.96 17.82
N GLY A 377 10.50 14.75 16.89
CA GLY A 377 11.91 14.55 17.19
C GLY A 377 12.24 13.22 17.88
N ILE A 378 11.39 12.19 17.74
CA ILE A 378 11.52 10.89 18.43
C ILE A 378 11.75 9.72 17.46
N ASN A 379 12.08 9.98 16.21
CA ASN A 379 12.27 8.97 15.17
C ASN A 379 13.46 8.01 15.43
N GLY A 380 14.43 8.42 16.24
CA GLY A 380 15.56 7.57 16.67
C GLY A 380 15.29 6.75 17.92
N MET A 381 14.10 6.84 18.51
CA MET A 381 13.75 6.19 19.76
C MET A 381 12.85 4.96 19.52
N ALA A 382 13.04 3.92 20.35
CA ALA A 382 12.12 2.80 20.34
C ALA A 382 10.73 3.24 20.82
N THR A 383 9.72 3.03 19.96
CA THR A 383 8.33 3.43 20.20
C THR A 383 7.37 2.33 19.78
N SER A 384 6.20 2.28 20.40
CA SER A 384 5.05 1.52 19.91
C SER A 384 3.91 2.44 19.54
N VAL A 385 3.23 2.14 18.42
CA VAL A 385 2.05 2.87 17.96
C VAL A 385 0.83 1.98 18.06
N SER A 386 -0.22 2.50 18.66
CA SER A 386 -1.49 1.79 18.90
C SER A 386 -2.66 2.75 18.87
N THR A 387 -3.87 2.20 18.92
CA THR A 387 -5.11 2.94 19.20
C THR A 387 -5.67 2.48 20.52
N TRP A 388 -6.62 3.20 21.08
CA TRP A 388 -7.29 2.75 22.29
C TRP A 388 -8.77 3.06 22.27
N ARG A 389 -9.57 2.07 22.63
CA ARG A 389 -11.01 2.19 22.78
C ARG A 389 -11.43 1.56 24.10
N TYR A 390 -12.17 2.31 24.87
CA TYR A 390 -12.84 1.85 26.06
C TYR A 390 -14.35 1.88 25.83
N VAL A 391 -15.00 0.74 25.97
CA VAL A 391 -16.46 0.65 25.96
C VAL A 391 -16.91 0.96 27.39
N GLY A 392 -17.54 2.11 27.60
CA GLY A 392 -17.95 2.57 28.93
C GLY A 392 -18.68 1.49 29.74
N ASN A 393 -18.64 1.62 31.05
CA ASN A 393 -19.36 0.75 31.95
C ASN A 393 -20.62 1.49 32.48
N LYS A 394 -21.79 0.94 32.15
CA LYS A 394 -23.07 1.54 32.58
C LYS A 394 -23.27 1.52 34.11
N GLU A 395 -22.75 0.45 34.79
CA GLU A 395 -22.86 0.35 36.26
C GLU A 395 -21.92 1.31 36.98
N ALA A 396 -20.78 1.65 36.40
CA ALA A 396 -19.82 2.59 36.93
C ALA A 396 -19.99 4.01 36.36
N GLU A 397 -21.04 4.27 35.60
CA GLU A 397 -21.32 5.54 34.90
C GLU A 397 -20.16 6.12 34.09
N THR A 398 -19.21 5.24 33.66
CA THR A 398 -18.05 5.70 32.91
C THR A 398 -18.36 5.74 31.40
N PRO A 399 -18.14 6.89 30.72
CA PRO A 399 -18.43 7.04 29.31
C PRO A 399 -17.46 6.20 28.44
N GLY A 400 -17.91 5.81 27.28
CA GLY A 400 -17.02 5.23 26.26
C GLY A 400 -16.01 6.28 25.75
N VAL A 401 -14.76 5.88 25.58
CA VAL A 401 -13.68 6.77 25.15
C VAL A 401 -12.89 6.13 24.02
N GLN A 402 -12.52 6.95 23.05
CA GLN A 402 -11.59 6.56 21.97
C GLN A 402 -10.43 7.55 21.91
N ILE A 403 -9.22 7.02 21.70
CA ILE A 403 -8.01 7.79 21.42
C ILE A 403 -7.54 7.37 20.02
N ASP A 404 -7.37 8.35 19.13
CA ASP A 404 -7.11 8.13 17.71
C ASP A 404 -5.76 7.43 17.49
N MET A 405 -4.72 7.89 18.22
CA MET A 405 -3.39 7.28 18.18
C MET A 405 -2.71 7.44 19.54
N ILE A 406 -2.00 6.40 19.94
CA ILE A 406 -1.10 6.42 21.11
C ILE A 406 0.31 6.09 20.61
N ILE A 407 1.27 6.93 21.01
CA ILE A 407 2.70 6.67 20.79
C ILE A 407 3.33 6.50 22.15
N GLU A 408 3.70 5.27 22.49
CA GLU A 408 4.40 4.96 23.73
C GLU A 408 5.91 4.91 23.45
N ARG A 409 6.68 5.63 24.25
CA ARG A 409 8.13 5.76 24.12
C ARG A 409 8.85 4.92 25.17
N ALA A 410 10.06 4.48 24.82
CA ALA A 410 10.91 3.72 25.74
C ALA A 410 11.34 4.52 26.96
N ASP A 411 11.44 5.86 26.88
CA ASP A 411 11.79 6.78 27.95
C ASP A 411 10.63 7.15 28.89
N ARG A 412 9.59 6.32 28.91
CA ARG A 412 8.46 6.41 29.83
C ARG A 412 7.49 7.57 29.58
N ILE A 413 7.37 8.02 28.33
CA ILE A 413 6.37 9.00 27.91
C ILE A 413 5.34 8.33 26.99
N ILE A 414 4.07 8.67 27.17
CA ILE A 414 2.95 8.23 26.36
C ILE A 414 2.30 9.47 25.76
N HIS A 415 2.35 9.61 24.43
CA HIS A 415 1.61 10.62 23.71
C HIS A 415 0.20 10.11 23.42
N LEU A 416 -0.81 10.78 23.93
CA LEU A 416 -2.19 10.65 23.47
C LEU A 416 -2.37 11.64 22.32
N VAL A 417 -2.48 11.12 21.10
CA VAL A 417 -2.52 11.95 19.91
C VAL A 417 -3.96 12.15 19.48
N GLU A 418 -4.40 13.41 19.50
CA GLU A 418 -5.69 13.86 19.03
C GLU A 418 -5.53 14.41 17.62
N ILE A 419 -6.32 13.90 16.66
CA ILE A 419 -6.20 14.24 15.26
C ILE A 419 -7.43 15.02 14.82
N LYS A 420 -7.23 16.23 14.26
CA LYS A 420 -8.33 17.11 13.84
C LYS A 420 -8.12 17.66 12.43
N PHE A 421 -9.02 17.32 11.53
CA PHE A 421 -9.13 17.97 10.24
C PHE A 421 -9.98 19.25 10.37
N SER A 422 -9.47 20.34 9.84
CA SER A 422 -10.19 21.62 9.80
C SER A 422 -9.77 22.42 8.56
N VAL A 423 -10.65 23.27 8.08
CA VAL A 423 -10.38 24.18 6.94
C VAL A 423 -9.60 25.44 7.34
N GLN A 424 -9.38 25.61 8.64
CA GLN A 424 -8.63 26.72 9.25
C GLN A 424 -7.98 26.23 10.54
N LYS A 425 -7.23 27.06 11.24
CA LYS A 425 -6.66 26.73 12.55
C LYS A 425 -7.75 26.22 13.49
N TYR A 426 -7.45 25.12 14.19
CA TYR A 426 -8.40 24.48 15.09
C TYR A 426 -8.43 25.18 16.46
N THR A 427 -9.62 25.47 16.96
CA THR A 427 -9.82 26.08 18.28
C THR A 427 -10.26 25.02 19.28
N ILE A 428 -9.51 24.87 20.38
CA ILE A 428 -9.89 24.02 21.49
C ILE A 428 -10.84 24.83 22.39
N THR A 429 -12.12 24.44 22.44
CA THR A 429 -13.09 25.09 23.36
C THR A 429 -12.87 24.61 24.81
N LYS A 430 -13.35 25.39 25.80
CA LYS A 430 -13.21 25.00 27.21
C LYS A 430 -13.89 23.66 27.52
N GLU A 431 -15.04 23.39 26.91
CA GLU A 431 -15.75 22.12 27.05
C GLU A 431 -14.97 20.96 26.46
N TYR A 432 -14.26 21.21 25.35
CA TYR A 432 -13.44 20.19 24.72
C TYR A 432 -12.15 19.94 25.49
N GLU A 433 -11.52 20.99 26.03
CA GLU A 433 -10.38 20.87 26.95
C GLU A 433 -10.74 20.00 28.16
N GLN A 434 -11.90 20.25 28.78
CA GLN A 434 -12.38 19.45 29.90
C GLN A 434 -12.49 17.96 29.50
N LYS A 435 -13.10 17.67 28.36
CA LYS A 435 -13.20 16.28 27.84
C LYS A 435 -11.86 15.64 27.61
N LEU A 436 -10.84 16.38 27.15
CA LEU A 436 -9.49 15.87 26.97
C LEU A 436 -8.83 15.52 28.30
N ARG A 437 -9.01 16.37 29.34
CA ARG A 437 -8.52 16.09 30.71
C ARG A 437 -9.15 14.84 31.29
N GLU A 438 -10.46 14.69 31.15
CA GLU A 438 -11.21 13.51 31.56
C GLU A 438 -10.76 12.26 30.87
N ARG A 439 -10.47 12.31 29.54
CA ARG A 439 -9.90 11.18 28.78
C ARG A 439 -8.51 10.78 29.27
N MET A 440 -7.64 11.76 29.51
CA MET A 440 -6.30 11.50 30.02
C MET A 440 -6.36 10.83 31.39
N TRP A 441 -7.17 11.36 32.30
CA TRP A 441 -7.40 10.78 33.61
C TRP A 441 -7.97 9.35 33.51
N LEU A 442 -9.02 9.15 32.74
CA LEU A 442 -9.65 7.83 32.55
C LEU A 442 -8.65 6.80 31.94
N PHE A 443 -7.83 7.24 30.99
CA PHE A 443 -6.77 6.40 30.42
C PHE A 443 -5.77 5.96 31.49
N GLN A 444 -5.29 6.89 32.32
CA GLN A 444 -4.34 6.61 33.41
C GLN A 444 -4.93 5.65 34.43
N GLU A 445 -6.17 5.87 34.86
CA GLU A 445 -6.89 5.01 35.82
C GLU A 445 -7.08 3.58 35.29
N ILE A 446 -7.61 3.44 34.07
CA ILE A 446 -7.89 2.12 33.49
C ILE A 446 -6.59 1.36 33.20
N ARG A 447 -5.55 2.04 32.72
CA ARG A 447 -4.29 1.41 32.34
C ARG A 447 -3.31 1.30 33.51
N LYS A 448 -3.60 1.93 34.62
CA LYS A 448 -2.74 1.95 35.84
C LYS A 448 -1.28 2.23 35.49
N THR A 449 -1.07 3.18 34.54
CA THR A 449 0.28 3.49 34.05
C THR A 449 0.99 4.43 35.01
N ASN A 450 2.27 4.16 35.25
CA ASN A 450 3.19 5.05 35.98
C ASN A 450 4.08 5.87 35.05
N LYS A 451 3.76 5.90 33.74
CA LYS A 451 4.45 6.70 32.74
C LYS A 451 3.84 8.09 32.65
N ALA A 452 4.63 9.06 32.23
CA ALA A 452 4.12 10.40 31.94
C ALA A 452 3.19 10.35 30.72
N VAL A 453 1.97 10.84 30.87
CA VAL A 453 0.97 10.92 29.79
C VAL A 453 0.86 12.36 29.33
N VAL A 454 1.04 12.60 28.05
CA VAL A 454 1.02 13.92 27.45
C VAL A 454 0.05 14.00 26.27
N GLN A 455 -0.60 15.16 26.09
CA GLN A 455 -1.50 15.39 24.97
C GLN A 455 -0.74 15.97 23.78
N THR A 456 -0.90 15.36 22.62
CA THR A 456 -0.35 15.81 21.34
C THR A 456 -1.47 16.07 20.36
N PHE A 457 -1.38 17.13 19.58
CA PHE A 457 -2.33 17.43 18.51
C PHE A 457 -1.67 17.28 17.15
N VAL A 458 -2.40 16.68 16.20
CA VAL A 458 -2.09 16.73 14.78
C VAL A 458 -3.28 17.35 14.07
N THR A 459 -3.09 18.53 13.49
CA THR A 459 -4.16 19.27 12.85
C THR A 459 -3.81 19.65 11.42
N THR A 460 -4.77 20.09 10.63
CA THR A 460 -4.51 20.55 9.26
C THR A 460 -3.62 21.82 9.26
N TYR A 461 -3.99 22.84 10.06
CA TYR A 461 -3.37 24.17 10.02
C TYR A 461 -2.81 24.68 11.35
N GLY A 462 -2.79 23.85 12.38
CA GLY A 462 -2.36 24.22 13.73
C GLY A 462 -3.52 24.70 14.60
N LEU A 463 -3.18 25.00 15.84
CA LEU A 463 -4.11 25.49 16.86
C LEU A 463 -4.18 27.02 16.86
N SER A 464 -5.37 27.56 17.14
CA SER A 464 -5.60 29.01 17.15
C SER A 464 -5.62 29.64 18.54
N ASN A 465 -5.78 28.84 19.60
CA ASN A 465 -6.04 29.37 20.92
C ASN A 465 -4.87 29.12 21.90
N PRO A 466 -4.15 30.20 22.32
CA PRO A 466 -3.06 30.10 23.28
C PRO A 466 -3.49 29.63 24.69
N THR A 467 -4.74 29.81 25.07
CA THR A 467 -5.22 29.47 26.44
C THR A 467 -5.31 27.97 26.71
N ALA A 468 -5.46 27.16 25.67
CA ALA A 468 -5.45 25.70 25.77
C ALA A 468 -4.04 25.07 25.87
N TRP A 469 -2.99 25.86 25.87
CA TRP A 469 -1.61 25.37 25.89
C TRP A 469 -1.25 24.66 27.20
N SER A 470 -2.02 24.86 28.28
CA SER A 470 -1.81 24.12 29.52
C SER A 470 -2.06 22.60 29.41
N ILE A 471 -2.81 22.15 28.42
CA ILE A 471 -3.04 20.72 28.15
C ILE A 471 -2.19 20.19 26.96
N VAL A 472 -1.85 21.07 26.02
CA VAL A 472 -1.14 20.70 24.79
C VAL A 472 0.37 20.64 25.06
N HIS A 473 0.93 19.43 25.01
CA HIS A 473 2.37 19.22 25.12
C HIS A 473 3.10 19.42 23.77
N SER A 474 2.49 18.94 22.68
CA SER A 474 3.09 19.02 21.34
C SER A 474 2.02 19.23 20.29
N GLU A 475 2.39 19.97 19.26
CA GLU A 475 1.53 20.32 18.12
C GLU A 475 2.26 20.00 16.82
N LEU A 476 1.56 19.33 15.91
CA LEU A 476 1.99 19.07 14.54
C LEU A 476 0.88 19.50 13.57
N THR A 477 1.28 19.76 12.34
CA THR A 477 0.35 20.12 11.26
C THR A 477 0.40 19.12 10.12
N MET A 478 -0.50 19.25 9.15
CA MET A 478 -0.42 18.44 7.93
C MET A 478 0.94 18.54 7.24
N ASN A 479 1.66 19.68 7.39
CA ASN A 479 2.97 19.87 6.77
C ASN A 479 4.02 18.86 7.26
N ASP A 480 3.88 18.40 8.50
CA ASP A 480 4.78 17.41 9.10
C ASP A 480 4.61 16.02 8.47
N LEU A 481 3.46 15.74 7.87
CA LEU A 481 3.18 14.48 7.18
C LEU A 481 3.87 14.36 5.81
N PHE A 482 4.40 15.46 5.27
CA PHE A 482 5.11 15.52 3.97
C PHE A 482 6.63 15.41 4.09
N GLN A 483 7.16 15.01 5.26
CA GLN A 483 8.60 14.92 5.51
C GLN A 483 9.25 13.62 5.03
#